data_7d0baef14338f1564f9ea850daf7eeef
#
_entry.id   7d0baef14338f1564f9ea850daf7eeef
#
_cell.length_a   1.000
_cell.length_b   1.000
_cell.length_c   1.000
_cell.angle_alpha   90.00
_cell.angle_beta   90.00
_cell.angle_gamma   90.00
#
_symmetry.space_group_name_H-M   'P 1'
#
loop_
_entity.id
_entity.type
_entity.pdbx_description
1 polymer ?
#
loop_
_entity_poly.entity_id
_entity_poly.type
_entity_poly.pdbx_seq_one_letter_code
_entity_poly.pdbx_strand_id
1 'polypeptide(L)'
;ECGKQFRADHLIDGGEEMSRSELAKKIINVSCPSCSSPLSEMSAFNLMFSTSVGAGKGAPGYLRPETAQSIFLAFPWLLRQNRGKLPFAGAQIGRSFRNEISPRQGPLRMREFTQMEVEHFFLPSNEPSLPTELRNTKITLLSADGKESQTTVGQAFDSEVVTSSLVATHLARAQNFLISIGVPPGKLRFRQHGSNEMAHYSSDCWDGEINTSLGWVEIVGVAHRGNYDLSAHGNASSREFRVPIPGTEKEMNLWKPDIGKLGKEFKGDAKLILEAIKNVELKPNTSLNINGKDIVLSEDYMSQKTERRSEMVYPNVVEPSFGLDRILYCLLESSWNIDGEREWISLPQDTSPYDLLVAPLMTKDGLDTKAHEI
;
A
#
# COMPACT_ATOMS: atom_id res chain seq x y z
N GLU A 1 3.99 -16.19 -33.41
CA GLU A 1 5.11 -17.09 -33.74
C GLU A 1 6.28 -17.01 -32.75
N CYS A 2 6.63 -15.81 -32.26
CA CYS A 2 7.78 -15.65 -31.33
C CYS A 2 7.47 -16.01 -29.87
N GLY A 3 6.22 -16.36 -29.50
CA GLY A 3 5.80 -16.72 -28.15
C GLY A 3 5.81 -15.57 -27.13
N LYS A 4 6.13 -14.34 -27.54
CA LYS A 4 6.12 -13.19 -26.63
C LYS A 4 4.70 -12.73 -26.32
N GLN A 5 4.47 -12.35 -25.07
CA GLN A 5 3.20 -11.81 -24.58
C GLN A 5 3.34 -10.30 -24.30
N PHE A 6 2.27 -9.58 -24.55
CA PHE A 6 2.22 -8.12 -24.41
C PHE A 6 0.90 -7.71 -23.72
N ARG A 7 0.92 -6.59 -23.02
CA ARG A 7 -0.30 -5.93 -22.59
C ARG A 7 -0.98 -5.28 -23.80
N ALA A 8 -2.26 -5.58 -24.02
CA ALA A 8 -3.00 -5.08 -25.18
C ALA A 8 -3.15 -3.55 -25.18
N ASP A 9 -3.36 -2.96 -24.00
CA ASP A 9 -3.48 -1.53 -23.77
C ASP A 9 -2.20 -0.73 -24.11
N HIS A 10 -1.03 -1.35 -23.98
CA HIS A 10 0.26 -0.72 -24.33
C HIS A 10 0.61 -0.82 -25.82
N LEU A 11 -0.13 -1.59 -26.60
CA LEU A 11 0.11 -1.75 -28.02
C LEU A 11 -0.73 -0.81 -28.90
N ILE A 12 -1.61 -0.04 -28.29
CA ILE A 12 -2.57 0.84 -28.96
C ILE A 12 -2.47 2.22 -28.33
N ASP A 13 -2.29 3.26 -29.12
CA ASP A 13 -2.28 4.65 -28.62
C ASP A 13 -3.60 4.97 -27.95
N GLY A 14 -3.51 5.46 -26.68
CA GLY A 14 -4.67 5.71 -25.82
C GLY A 14 -5.39 4.43 -25.36
N GLY A 15 -4.73 3.28 -25.45
CA GLY A 15 -5.33 1.97 -25.11
C GLY A 15 -5.67 1.84 -23.63
N GLU A 16 -4.98 2.55 -22.74
CA GLU A 16 -5.22 2.54 -21.29
C GLU A 16 -6.59 3.12 -20.90
N GLU A 17 -7.14 4.01 -21.74
CA GLU A 17 -8.44 4.63 -21.53
C GLU A 17 -9.61 3.83 -22.18
N MET A 18 -9.27 2.79 -22.95
CA MET A 18 -10.24 2.02 -23.70
C MET A 18 -10.87 0.90 -22.87
N SER A 19 -12.15 0.67 -23.08
CA SER A 19 -12.81 -0.54 -22.57
C SER A 19 -12.22 -1.80 -23.18
N ARG A 20 -12.33 -2.94 -22.47
CA ARG A 20 -11.89 -4.24 -22.99
C ARG A 20 -12.46 -4.59 -24.35
N SER A 21 -13.70 -4.21 -24.62
CA SER A 21 -14.38 -4.46 -25.89
C SER A 21 -13.82 -3.61 -27.04
N GLU A 22 -13.41 -2.38 -26.78
CA GLU A 22 -12.77 -1.50 -27.75
C GLU A 22 -11.35 -1.96 -28.05
N LEU A 23 -10.57 -2.31 -27.00
CA LEU A 23 -9.25 -2.89 -27.15
C LEU A 23 -9.29 -4.16 -28.01
N ALA A 24 -10.24 -5.07 -27.74
CA ALA A 24 -10.38 -6.31 -28.51
C ALA A 24 -10.63 -6.08 -29.99
N LYS A 25 -11.37 -5.01 -30.34
CA LYS A 25 -11.64 -4.65 -31.76
C LYS A 25 -10.42 -4.05 -32.45
N LYS A 26 -9.62 -3.26 -31.74
CA LYS A 26 -8.46 -2.56 -32.30
C LYS A 26 -7.23 -3.47 -32.38
N ILE A 27 -7.02 -4.36 -31.39
CA ILE A 27 -5.83 -5.22 -31.31
C ILE A 27 -5.71 -6.20 -32.50
N ILE A 28 -6.83 -6.57 -33.13
CA ILE A 28 -6.87 -7.47 -34.28
C ILE A 28 -6.01 -6.96 -35.47
N ASN A 29 -5.88 -5.63 -35.58
CA ASN A 29 -5.14 -4.98 -36.65
C ASN A 29 -3.68 -4.65 -36.23
N VAL A 30 -3.26 -5.03 -35.04
CA VAL A 30 -1.90 -4.77 -34.54
C VAL A 30 -1.03 -5.99 -34.76
N SER A 31 0.15 -5.77 -35.34
CA SER A 31 1.16 -6.82 -35.50
C SER A 31 2.10 -6.86 -34.28
N CYS A 32 2.66 -8.03 -34.02
CA CYS A 32 3.63 -8.23 -32.94
C CYS A 32 4.84 -7.28 -33.11
N PRO A 33 5.20 -6.46 -32.13
CA PRO A 33 6.35 -5.55 -32.22
C PRO A 33 7.69 -6.27 -32.37
N SER A 34 7.76 -7.56 -32.03
CA SER A 34 9.00 -8.35 -32.06
C SER A 34 9.22 -9.18 -33.31
N CYS A 35 8.16 -9.64 -33.99
CA CYS A 35 8.28 -10.53 -35.14
C CYS A 35 7.31 -10.18 -36.26
N SER A 36 6.55 -9.11 -36.14
CA SER A 36 5.59 -8.61 -37.12
C SER A 36 4.45 -9.59 -37.50
N SER A 37 4.36 -10.75 -36.86
CA SER A 37 3.25 -11.69 -37.05
C SER A 37 1.96 -11.17 -36.42
N PRO A 38 0.78 -11.62 -36.90
CA PRO A 38 -0.49 -11.33 -36.25
C PRO A 38 -0.47 -11.72 -34.74
N LEU A 39 -1.10 -10.92 -33.91
CA LEU A 39 -1.30 -11.25 -32.51
C LEU A 39 -2.42 -12.28 -32.34
N SER A 40 -2.33 -13.10 -31.30
CA SER A 40 -3.42 -13.99 -30.90
C SER A 40 -4.56 -13.20 -30.26
N GLU A 41 -5.69 -13.85 -30.03
CA GLU A 41 -6.80 -13.26 -29.31
C GLU A 41 -6.40 -12.74 -27.93
N MET A 42 -7.01 -11.63 -27.53
CA MET A 42 -6.80 -11.02 -26.23
C MET A 42 -7.46 -11.87 -25.13
N SER A 43 -6.69 -12.28 -24.14
CA SER A 43 -7.17 -13.04 -22.98
C SER A 43 -7.07 -12.21 -21.69
N ALA A 44 -7.93 -12.53 -20.71
CA ALA A 44 -7.77 -11.98 -19.38
C ALA A 44 -6.54 -12.60 -18.71
N PHE A 45 -5.72 -11.75 -18.10
CA PHE A 45 -4.54 -12.17 -17.37
C PHE A 45 -4.65 -11.79 -15.90
N ASN A 46 -4.44 -12.75 -15.01
CA ASN A 46 -4.46 -12.48 -13.58
C ASN A 46 -3.06 -12.07 -13.11
N LEU A 47 -2.95 -10.84 -12.64
CA LEU A 47 -1.72 -10.30 -12.09
C LEU A 47 -1.36 -10.89 -10.72
N MET A 48 -2.30 -11.53 -10.01
CA MET A 48 -2.02 -12.26 -8.78
C MET A 48 -1.73 -13.73 -9.08
N PHE A 49 -0.72 -14.29 -8.42
CA PHE A 49 -0.51 -15.73 -8.39
C PHE A 49 -1.59 -16.42 -7.57
N SER A 50 -2.30 -17.36 -8.18
CA SER A 50 -3.27 -18.20 -7.50
C SER A 50 -2.66 -19.55 -7.14
N THR A 51 -3.09 -20.12 -6.02
CA THR A 51 -2.69 -21.45 -5.55
C THR A 51 -3.86 -22.14 -4.85
N SER A 52 -3.69 -23.42 -4.53
CA SER A 52 -4.64 -24.18 -3.71
C SER A 52 -4.01 -24.45 -2.34
N VAL A 53 -4.70 -24.13 -1.27
CA VAL A 53 -4.23 -24.28 0.12
C VAL A 53 -5.01 -25.38 0.81
N GLY A 54 -4.31 -26.35 1.40
CA GLY A 54 -4.89 -27.50 2.11
C GLY A 54 -4.94 -28.78 1.28
N ALA A 55 -5.43 -29.85 1.90
CA ALA A 55 -5.51 -31.18 1.29
C ALA A 55 -6.72 -31.32 0.33
N GLY A 56 -6.63 -32.24 -0.62
CA GLY A 56 -7.69 -32.52 -1.60
C GLY A 56 -7.87 -31.38 -2.61
N LYS A 57 -9.11 -30.91 -2.79
CA LYS A 57 -9.40 -29.76 -3.70
C LYS A 57 -8.87 -28.45 -3.16
N GLY A 58 -8.54 -28.36 -1.88
CA GLY A 58 -8.05 -27.17 -1.21
C GLY A 58 -8.98 -25.95 -1.28
N ALA A 59 -8.62 -24.89 -0.58
CA ALA A 59 -9.24 -23.57 -0.72
C ALA A 59 -8.42 -22.72 -1.70
N PRO A 60 -9.04 -21.84 -2.49
CA PRO A 60 -8.28 -20.92 -3.33
C PRO A 60 -7.48 -19.95 -2.44
N GLY A 61 -6.21 -19.80 -2.75
CA GLY A 61 -5.30 -18.85 -2.12
C GLY A 61 -4.60 -18.00 -3.17
N TYR A 62 -4.09 -16.85 -2.73
CA TYR A 62 -3.34 -15.94 -3.59
C TYR A 62 -2.07 -15.50 -2.89
N LEU A 63 -0.96 -15.42 -3.64
CA LEU A 63 0.23 -14.75 -3.15
C LEU A 63 -0.04 -13.24 -3.14
N ARG A 64 0.33 -12.57 -2.05
CA ARG A 64 0.05 -11.14 -1.89
C ARG A 64 0.82 -10.30 -2.91
N PRO A 65 0.18 -9.36 -3.64
CA PRO A 65 0.85 -8.47 -4.59
C PRO A 65 1.52 -7.26 -3.94
N GLU A 66 1.22 -7.02 -2.65
CA GLU A 66 1.73 -5.93 -1.81
C GLU A 66 1.68 -6.31 -0.34
N THR A 67 2.43 -5.65 0.52
CA THR A 67 2.40 -5.90 1.96
C THR A 67 1.30 -5.13 2.68
N ALA A 68 0.77 -4.07 2.07
CA ALA A 68 -0.28 -3.18 2.58
C ALA A 68 -1.52 -3.93 3.09
N GLN A 69 -2.02 -4.91 2.32
CA GLN A 69 -3.23 -5.66 2.68
C GLN A 69 -3.09 -6.40 4.02
N SER A 70 -1.87 -6.86 4.36
CA SER A 70 -1.61 -7.49 5.66
C SER A 70 -1.70 -6.49 6.81
N ILE A 71 -1.31 -5.23 6.57
CA ILE A 71 -1.39 -4.15 7.57
C ILE A 71 -2.86 -3.74 7.78
N PHE A 72 -3.64 -3.60 6.69
CA PHE A 72 -5.08 -3.31 6.78
C PHE A 72 -5.83 -4.40 7.56
N LEU A 73 -5.58 -5.66 7.27
CA LEU A 73 -6.18 -6.79 8.00
C LEU A 73 -5.80 -6.78 9.49
N ALA A 74 -4.62 -6.28 9.83
CA ALA A 74 -4.13 -6.15 11.20
C ALA A 74 -4.62 -4.88 11.90
N PHE A 75 -5.22 -3.91 11.19
CA PHE A 75 -5.63 -2.61 11.74
C PHE A 75 -6.39 -2.69 13.07
N PRO A 76 -7.44 -3.54 13.25
CA PRO A 76 -8.15 -3.60 14.52
C PRO A 76 -7.28 -4.06 15.69
N TRP A 77 -6.26 -4.88 15.42
CA TRP A 77 -5.28 -5.28 16.42
C TRP A 77 -4.28 -4.17 16.71
N LEU A 78 -3.72 -3.52 15.67
CA LEU A 78 -2.80 -2.38 15.79
C LEU A 78 -3.44 -1.23 16.56
N LEU A 79 -4.70 -0.89 16.26
CA LEU A 79 -5.47 0.13 16.96
C LEU A 79 -5.57 -0.19 18.47
N ARG A 80 -5.85 -1.44 18.85
CA ARG A 80 -5.87 -1.87 20.26
C ARG A 80 -4.51 -1.72 20.92
N GLN A 81 -3.42 -2.09 20.24
CA GLN A 81 -2.05 -1.90 20.75
C GLN A 81 -1.75 -0.41 20.98
N ASN A 82 -2.25 0.46 20.10
CA ASN A 82 -2.16 1.91 20.26
C ASN A 82 -3.25 2.51 21.18
N ARG A 83 -3.91 1.69 22.01
CA ARG A 83 -4.92 2.10 22.99
C ARG A 83 -6.11 2.84 22.36
N GLY A 84 -6.49 2.48 21.13
CA GLY A 84 -7.60 3.07 20.40
C GLY A 84 -7.35 4.50 19.89
N LYS A 85 -6.11 4.97 19.88
CA LYS A 85 -5.77 6.35 19.51
C LYS A 85 -5.26 6.44 18.07
N LEU A 86 -5.66 7.51 17.37
CA LEU A 86 -5.11 7.98 16.11
C LEU A 86 -4.43 9.35 16.31
N PRO A 87 -3.44 9.73 15.47
CA PRO A 87 -2.87 8.95 14.39
C PRO A 87 -1.86 7.90 14.87
N PHE A 88 -1.63 6.87 14.03
CA PHE A 88 -0.49 5.96 14.17
C PHE A 88 -0.15 5.34 12.82
N ALA A 89 1.03 4.73 12.71
CA ALA A 89 1.43 4.01 11.51
C ALA A 89 1.78 2.55 11.82
N GLY A 90 1.42 1.66 10.90
CA GLY A 90 1.88 0.28 10.87
C GLY A 90 2.83 0.09 9.70
N ALA A 91 3.94 -0.61 9.89
CA ALA A 91 4.92 -0.88 8.84
C ALA A 91 5.17 -2.38 8.69
N GLN A 92 5.44 -2.80 7.45
CA GLN A 92 5.82 -4.16 7.13
C GLN A 92 6.91 -4.18 6.06
N ILE A 93 7.93 -5.00 6.28
CA ILE A 93 8.90 -5.41 5.26
C ILE A 93 8.62 -6.85 4.91
N GLY A 94 8.59 -7.19 3.62
CA GLY A 94 8.34 -8.56 3.20
C GLY A 94 8.32 -8.76 1.70
N ARG A 95 8.15 -10.03 1.32
CA ARG A 95 8.02 -10.43 -0.08
C ARG A 95 6.64 -10.13 -0.61
N SER A 96 6.60 -9.61 -1.82
CA SER A 96 5.40 -9.41 -2.63
C SER A 96 5.56 -10.10 -3.97
N PHE A 97 4.44 -10.44 -4.61
CA PHE A 97 4.43 -11.29 -5.79
C PHE A 97 3.47 -10.72 -6.83
N ARG A 98 3.99 -10.41 -8.00
CA ARG A 98 3.17 -9.97 -9.14
C ARG A 98 3.46 -10.86 -10.34
N ASN A 99 2.44 -11.43 -10.93
CA ASN A 99 2.56 -12.29 -12.08
C ASN A 99 2.85 -11.46 -13.34
N GLU A 100 4.07 -10.93 -13.41
CA GLU A 100 4.50 -10.10 -14.53
C GLU A 100 4.50 -10.90 -15.84
N ILE A 101 3.92 -10.33 -16.90
CA ILE A 101 3.88 -10.94 -18.23
C ILE A 101 5.29 -11.12 -18.79
N SER A 102 6.15 -10.13 -18.60
CA SER A 102 7.53 -10.14 -19.13
C SER A 102 8.49 -9.56 -18.10
N PRO A 103 8.98 -10.36 -17.13
CA PRO A 103 10.06 -9.93 -16.25
C PRO A 103 11.29 -9.53 -17.08
N ARG A 104 11.87 -8.37 -16.80
CA ARG A 104 13.01 -7.81 -17.56
C ARG A 104 13.86 -6.93 -16.65
N GLN A 105 15.10 -6.64 -17.10
CA GLN A 105 16.00 -5.68 -16.45
C GLN A 105 16.40 -6.08 -15.02
N GLY A 106 16.62 -7.39 -14.78
CA GLY A 106 17.06 -7.87 -13.46
C GLY A 106 16.10 -7.49 -12.34
N PRO A 107 16.56 -6.85 -11.26
CA PRO A 107 15.75 -6.56 -10.09
C PRO A 107 14.71 -5.45 -10.29
N LEU A 108 14.67 -4.78 -11.46
CA LEU A 108 13.71 -3.70 -11.71
C LEU A 108 12.29 -4.21 -11.99
N ARG A 109 12.15 -5.42 -12.57
CA ARG A 109 10.84 -6.04 -12.84
C ARG A 109 10.89 -7.55 -12.63
N MET A 110 10.68 -7.97 -11.41
CA MET A 110 10.65 -9.37 -10.98
C MET A 110 9.21 -9.80 -10.64
N ARG A 111 8.98 -11.11 -10.59
CA ARG A 111 7.71 -11.68 -10.11
C ARG A 111 7.66 -11.82 -8.60
N GLU A 112 8.80 -11.88 -7.94
CA GLU A 112 8.99 -11.86 -6.50
C GLU A 112 9.95 -10.72 -6.17
N PHE A 113 9.58 -9.85 -5.24
CA PHE A 113 10.37 -8.68 -4.85
C PHE A 113 10.13 -8.31 -3.39
N THR A 114 11.05 -7.57 -2.81
CA THR A 114 10.95 -7.10 -1.44
C THR A 114 10.39 -5.69 -1.41
N GLN A 115 9.33 -5.48 -0.63
CA GLN A 115 8.75 -4.18 -0.34
C GLN A 115 8.83 -3.84 1.14
N MET A 116 8.87 -2.54 1.44
CA MET A 116 8.52 -1.97 2.73
C MET A 116 7.37 -1.01 2.52
N GLU A 117 6.28 -1.24 3.22
CA GLU A 117 5.09 -0.36 3.19
C GLU A 117 4.75 0.10 4.59
N VAL A 118 4.27 1.33 4.68
CA VAL A 118 3.85 1.96 5.92
C VAL A 118 2.46 2.52 5.71
N GLU A 119 1.49 2.09 6.52
CA GLU A 119 0.14 2.63 6.49
C GLU A 119 -0.02 3.60 7.66
N HIS A 120 -0.13 4.87 7.34
CA HIS A 120 -0.32 5.93 8.33
C HIS A 120 -1.80 6.26 8.45
N PHE A 121 -2.42 5.78 9.54
CA PHE A 121 -3.85 5.92 9.82
C PHE A 121 -4.14 7.20 10.57
N PHE A 122 -5.18 7.94 10.16
CA PHE A 122 -5.59 9.18 10.82
C PHE A 122 -7.11 9.45 10.66
N LEU A 123 -7.66 10.30 11.51
CA LEU A 123 -9.05 10.73 11.39
C LEU A 123 -9.20 11.66 10.18
N PRO A 124 -10.23 11.49 9.31
CA PRO A 124 -10.46 12.37 8.18
C PRO A 124 -10.58 13.86 8.55
N SER A 125 -11.07 14.14 9.75
CA SER A 125 -11.21 15.49 10.29
C SER A 125 -9.96 16.05 10.97
N ASN A 126 -8.89 15.26 11.10
CA ASN A 126 -7.67 15.64 11.82
C ASN A 126 -6.43 14.98 11.23
N GLU A 127 -6.06 15.39 10.03
CA GLU A 127 -4.81 15.00 9.42
C GLU A 127 -3.63 15.64 10.16
N PRO A 128 -2.58 14.87 10.52
CA PRO A 128 -1.38 15.42 11.15
C PRO A 128 -0.72 16.49 10.29
N SER A 129 -0.37 17.63 10.90
CA SER A 129 0.29 18.73 10.19
C SER A 129 1.70 18.36 9.71
N LEU A 130 2.15 19.00 8.64
CA LEU A 130 3.52 18.89 8.15
C LEU A 130 4.51 19.39 9.22
N PRO A 131 5.43 18.53 9.73
CA PRO A 131 6.41 18.91 10.73
C PRO A 131 7.30 20.08 10.29
N THR A 132 7.53 21.03 11.17
CA THR A 132 8.29 22.26 10.86
C THR A 132 9.70 21.95 10.38
N GLU A 133 10.36 20.94 10.96
CA GLU A 133 11.71 20.51 10.61
C GLU A 133 11.80 19.91 9.18
N LEU A 134 10.70 19.42 8.63
CA LEU A 134 10.65 18.86 7.28
C LEU A 134 10.32 19.89 6.21
N ARG A 135 9.80 21.06 6.56
CA ARG A 135 9.35 22.08 5.60
C ARG A 135 10.46 22.58 4.67
N ASN A 136 11.70 22.62 5.17
CA ASN A 136 12.87 23.11 4.41
C ASN A 136 13.57 22.00 3.60
N THR A 137 13.05 20.75 3.58
CA THR A 137 13.58 19.68 2.77
C THR A 137 13.47 20.07 1.29
N LYS A 138 14.62 20.13 0.61
CA LYS A 138 14.68 20.40 -0.84
C LYS A 138 14.20 19.19 -1.60
N ILE A 139 13.39 19.41 -2.64
CA ILE A 139 12.76 18.34 -3.42
C ILE A 139 12.63 18.79 -4.89
N THR A 140 12.80 17.86 -5.80
CA THR A 140 12.49 18.06 -7.23
C THR A 140 11.15 17.39 -7.52
N LEU A 141 10.18 18.16 -8.00
CA LEU A 141 8.84 17.70 -8.33
C LEU A 141 8.61 17.78 -9.83
N LEU A 142 8.06 16.72 -10.41
CA LEU A 142 7.48 16.70 -11.74
C LEU A 142 5.96 16.61 -11.61
N SER A 143 5.28 17.72 -11.83
CA SER A 143 3.81 17.78 -11.73
C SER A 143 3.14 17.02 -12.87
N ALA A 144 1.86 16.67 -12.71
CA ALA A 144 1.07 15.94 -13.71
C ALA A 144 0.96 16.67 -15.07
N ASP A 145 1.13 17.99 -15.11
CA ASP A 145 1.20 18.81 -16.33
C ASP A 145 2.56 18.76 -17.04
N GLY A 146 3.52 17.95 -16.54
CA GLY A 146 4.86 17.78 -17.10
C GLY A 146 5.87 18.86 -16.71
N LYS A 147 5.51 19.77 -15.78
CA LYS A 147 6.41 20.83 -15.32
C LYS A 147 7.30 20.32 -14.18
N GLU A 148 8.62 20.32 -14.41
CA GLU A 148 9.60 20.02 -13.37
C GLU A 148 9.99 21.30 -12.62
N SER A 149 10.06 21.23 -11.29
CA SER A 149 10.43 22.34 -10.43
C SER A 149 11.26 21.87 -9.22
N GLN A 150 12.27 22.67 -8.86
CA GLN A 150 13.01 22.52 -7.62
C GLN A 150 12.44 23.46 -6.57
N THR A 151 12.04 22.93 -5.44
CA THR A 151 11.36 23.67 -4.39
C THR A 151 11.69 23.09 -3.00
N THR A 152 11.04 23.59 -1.96
CA THR A 152 11.00 22.91 -0.65
C THR A 152 9.65 22.25 -0.42
N VAL A 153 9.61 21.19 0.40
CA VAL A 153 8.35 20.51 0.73
C VAL A 153 7.32 21.47 1.31
N GLY A 154 7.77 22.42 2.17
CA GLY A 154 6.91 23.45 2.72
C GLY A 154 6.29 24.36 1.66
N GLN A 155 7.08 24.82 0.67
CA GLN A 155 6.59 25.65 -0.43
C GLN A 155 5.62 24.88 -1.33
N ALA A 156 5.93 23.60 -1.64
CA ALA A 156 5.05 22.74 -2.43
C ALA A 156 3.68 22.53 -1.75
N PHE A 157 3.68 22.35 -0.43
CA PHE A 157 2.48 22.22 0.36
C PHE A 157 1.69 23.54 0.44
N ASP A 158 2.35 24.67 0.71
CA ASP A 158 1.71 25.98 0.83
C ASP A 158 1.13 26.47 -0.50
N SER A 159 1.67 26.03 -1.64
CA SER A 159 1.17 26.34 -2.99
C SER A 159 0.19 25.28 -3.52
N GLU A 160 -0.24 24.35 -2.68
CA GLU A 160 -1.21 23.30 -3.01
C GLU A 160 -0.79 22.38 -4.18
N VAL A 161 0.52 22.33 -4.52
CA VAL A 161 1.07 21.34 -5.46
C VAL A 161 1.02 19.95 -4.82
N VAL A 162 1.30 19.86 -3.53
CA VAL A 162 1.04 18.69 -2.68
C VAL A 162 -0.10 19.05 -1.74
N THR A 163 -1.22 18.34 -1.84
CA THR A 163 -2.46 18.73 -1.17
C THR A 163 -2.62 18.17 0.25
N SER A 164 -1.99 17.04 0.54
CA SER A 164 -2.02 16.39 1.86
C SER A 164 -0.76 16.69 2.65
N SER A 165 -0.93 17.11 3.90
CA SER A 165 0.20 17.35 4.83
C SER A 165 0.96 16.07 5.17
N LEU A 166 0.30 14.91 5.22
CA LEU A 166 0.95 13.63 5.41
C LEU A 166 1.68 13.15 4.16
N VAL A 167 1.13 13.37 2.96
CA VAL A 167 1.87 13.12 1.71
C VAL A 167 3.14 13.95 1.69
N ALA A 168 3.05 15.26 1.94
CA ALA A 168 4.21 16.15 2.06
C ALA A 168 5.24 15.65 3.09
N THR A 169 4.76 15.22 4.27
CA THR A 169 5.61 14.63 5.31
C THR A 169 6.38 13.41 4.81
N HIS A 170 5.70 12.49 4.12
CA HIS A 170 6.32 11.26 3.64
C HIS A 170 7.22 11.48 2.43
N LEU A 171 6.91 12.44 1.55
CA LEU A 171 7.83 12.89 0.48
C LEU A 171 9.14 13.41 1.07
N ALA A 172 9.07 14.27 2.11
CA ALA A 172 10.27 14.78 2.79
C ALA A 172 11.08 13.65 3.45
N ARG A 173 10.41 12.72 4.12
CA ARG A 173 11.08 11.58 4.77
C ARG A 173 11.72 10.65 3.75
N ALA A 174 11.02 10.33 2.65
CA ALA A 174 11.57 9.52 1.56
C ALA A 174 12.78 10.19 0.92
N GLN A 175 12.72 11.51 0.63
CA GLN A 175 13.83 12.30 0.12
C GLN A 175 15.05 12.21 1.05
N ASN A 176 14.87 12.48 2.33
CA ASN A 176 15.93 12.47 3.32
C ASN A 176 16.54 11.07 3.50
N PHE A 177 15.70 10.03 3.54
CA PHE A 177 16.15 8.65 3.62
C PHE A 177 17.00 8.25 2.40
N LEU A 178 16.51 8.50 1.19
CA LEU A 178 17.23 8.13 -0.03
C LEU A 178 18.58 8.84 -0.14
N ILE A 179 18.64 10.12 0.23
CA ILE A 179 19.92 10.87 0.28
C ILE A 179 20.84 10.29 1.34
N SER A 180 20.33 9.95 2.52
CA SER A 180 21.17 9.42 3.63
C SER A 180 21.83 8.10 3.27
N ILE A 181 21.19 7.25 2.47
CA ILE A 181 21.76 5.99 2.00
C ILE A 181 22.70 6.14 0.80
N GLY A 182 22.82 7.36 0.22
CA GLY A 182 23.80 7.68 -0.82
C GLY A 182 23.23 7.95 -2.21
N VAL A 183 21.91 8.08 -2.35
CA VAL A 183 21.32 8.51 -3.64
C VAL A 183 21.69 9.99 -3.89
N PRO A 184 22.31 10.33 -5.04
CA PRO A 184 22.64 11.71 -5.35
C PRO A 184 21.38 12.58 -5.50
N PRO A 185 21.27 13.73 -4.84
CA PRO A 185 20.09 14.60 -4.91
C PRO A 185 19.69 14.99 -6.34
N GLY A 186 20.67 15.20 -7.22
CA GLY A 186 20.43 15.56 -8.63
C GLY A 186 19.92 14.43 -9.51
N LYS A 187 19.89 13.19 -9.01
CA LYS A 187 19.32 12.03 -9.70
C LYS A 187 17.96 11.63 -9.17
N LEU A 188 17.41 12.34 -8.18
CA LEU A 188 16.15 12.01 -7.50
C LEU A 188 15.08 13.05 -7.81
N ARG A 189 13.89 12.62 -8.19
CA ARG A 189 12.69 13.47 -8.30
C ARG A 189 11.46 12.71 -7.84
N PHE A 190 10.38 13.46 -7.59
CA PHE A 190 9.06 12.89 -7.35
C PHE A 190 8.10 13.32 -8.46
N ARG A 191 7.50 12.34 -9.13
CA ARG A 191 6.57 12.50 -10.24
C ARG A 191 5.14 12.33 -9.74
N GLN A 192 4.30 13.33 -9.99
CA GLN A 192 2.88 13.25 -9.70
C GLN A 192 2.16 12.38 -10.72
N HIS A 193 1.27 11.52 -10.26
CA HIS A 193 0.38 10.78 -11.14
C HIS A 193 -0.64 11.69 -11.82
N GLY A 194 -0.85 11.49 -13.10
CA GLY A 194 -1.95 12.09 -13.83
C GLY A 194 -3.30 11.47 -13.41
N SER A 195 -4.40 12.15 -13.71
CA SER A 195 -5.76 11.69 -13.38
C SER A 195 -6.07 10.28 -13.90
N ASN A 196 -5.46 9.89 -15.01
CA ASN A 196 -5.66 8.59 -15.66
C ASN A 196 -4.77 7.48 -15.07
N GLU A 197 -3.70 7.84 -14.35
CA GLU A 197 -2.78 6.89 -13.69
C GLU A 197 -3.18 6.62 -12.25
N MET A 198 -3.85 7.57 -11.60
CA MET A 198 -4.24 7.41 -10.20
C MET A 198 -5.21 6.25 -10.04
N ALA A 199 -4.93 5.39 -9.06
CA ALA A 199 -5.91 4.41 -8.63
C ALA A 199 -7.21 5.11 -8.19
N HIS A 200 -8.36 4.52 -8.48
CA HIS A 200 -9.69 5.11 -8.22
C HIS A 200 -9.95 5.49 -6.75
N TYR A 201 -9.12 5.03 -5.84
CA TYR A 201 -9.18 5.31 -4.41
C TYR A 201 -8.16 6.37 -3.95
N SER A 202 -7.24 6.81 -4.81
CA SER A 202 -6.20 7.77 -4.45
C SER A 202 -6.61 9.18 -4.84
N SER A 203 -6.35 10.14 -3.95
CA SER A 203 -6.60 11.57 -4.19
C SER A 203 -5.32 12.38 -4.45
N ASP A 204 -4.15 11.85 -4.07
CA ASP A 204 -2.83 12.44 -4.29
C ASP A 204 -1.79 11.30 -4.30
N CYS A 205 -1.02 11.18 -5.37
CA CYS A 205 -0.07 10.08 -5.56
C CYS A 205 1.20 10.57 -6.26
N TRP A 206 2.35 10.20 -5.71
CA TRP A 206 3.67 10.61 -6.15
C TRP A 206 4.62 9.43 -6.19
N ASP A 207 5.35 9.27 -7.31
CA ASP A 207 6.42 8.30 -7.46
C ASP A 207 7.78 8.95 -7.24
N GLY A 208 8.54 8.47 -6.27
CA GLY A 208 9.98 8.79 -6.16
C GLY A 208 10.76 8.00 -7.19
N GLU A 209 11.43 8.71 -8.10
CA GLU A 209 12.18 8.14 -9.24
C GLU A 209 13.66 8.50 -9.16
N ILE A 210 14.53 7.53 -9.48
CA ILE A 210 15.97 7.75 -9.67
C ILE A 210 16.32 7.69 -11.15
N ASN A 211 17.12 8.64 -11.60
CA ASN A 211 17.70 8.63 -12.95
C ASN A 211 18.88 7.67 -13.03
N THR A 212 18.73 6.61 -13.82
CA THR A 212 19.70 5.54 -14.05
C THR A 212 20.14 5.49 -15.52
N SER A 213 21.04 4.59 -15.86
CA SER A 213 21.41 4.30 -17.26
C SER A 213 20.23 3.78 -18.10
N LEU A 214 19.20 3.25 -17.43
CA LEU A 214 17.96 2.77 -18.04
C LEU A 214 16.84 3.81 -18.08
N GLY A 215 17.13 5.06 -17.69
CA GLY A 215 16.15 6.14 -17.52
C GLY A 215 15.67 6.28 -16.09
N TRP A 216 14.52 6.95 -15.93
CA TRP A 216 13.89 7.14 -14.63
C TRP A 216 13.25 5.84 -14.13
N VAL A 217 13.65 5.41 -12.95
CA VAL A 217 13.16 4.19 -12.29
C VAL A 217 12.43 4.57 -11.01
N GLU A 218 11.15 4.22 -10.94
CA GLU A 218 10.33 4.32 -9.73
C GLU A 218 10.85 3.39 -8.64
N ILE A 219 11.09 3.94 -7.46
CA ILE A 219 11.63 3.22 -6.29
C ILE A 219 10.78 3.40 -5.03
N VAL A 220 9.98 4.45 -4.98
CA VAL A 220 9.08 4.79 -3.86
C VAL A 220 7.76 5.28 -4.43
N GLY A 221 6.65 4.86 -3.87
CA GLY A 221 5.33 5.47 -4.07
C GLY A 221 4.88 6.14 -2.79
N VAL A 222 4.24 7.31 -2.87
CA VAL A 222 3.56 7.96 -1.74
C VAL A 222 2.14 8.31 -2.17
N ALA A 223 1.14 7.69 -1.55
CA ALA A 223 -0.25 7.83 -1.95
C ALA A 223 -1.18 8.15 -0.78
N HIS A 224 -2.10 9.10 -0.98
CA HIS A 224 -3.25 9.28 -0.10
C HIS A 224 -4.38 8.35 -0.56
N ARG A 225 -4.57 7.24 0.15
CA ARG A 225 -5.52 6.15 -0.19
C ARG A 225 -6.95 6.41 0.29
N GLY A 226 -7.21 7.53 0.99
CA GLY A 226 -8.50 7.74 1.63
C GLY A 226 -8.82 6.64 2.66
N ASN A 227 -10.08 6.26 2.74
CA ASN A 227 -10.55 5.18 3.63
C ASN A 227 -10.95 3.91 2.86
N TYR A 228 -10.60 3.82 1.58
CA TYR A 228 -11.09 2.77 0.69
C TYR A 228 -10.82 1.36 1.22
N ASP A 229 -9.57 1.05 1.57
CA ASP A 229 -9.18 -0.29 1.99
C ASP A 229 -9.89 -0.70 3.29
N LEU A 230 -9.89 0.18 4.30
CA LEU A 230 -10.56 -0.11 5.58
C LEU A 230 -12.07 -0.27 5.41
N SER A 231 -12.70 0.54 4.56
CA SER A 231 -14.13 0.42 4.26
C SER A 231 -14.45 -0.86 3.49
N ALA A 232 -13.62 -1.24 2.51
CA ALA A 232 -13.77 -2.49 1.77
C ALA A 232 -13.66 -3.71 2.69
N HIS A 233 -12.64 -3.74 3.56
CA HIS A 233 -12.47 -4.82 4.54
C HIS A 233 -13.60 -4.84 5.58
N GLY A 234 -14.05 -3.69 6.06
CA GLY A 234 -15.18 -3.57 6.99
C GLY A 234 -16.48 -4.09 6.39
N ASN A 235 -16.76 -3.73 5.15
CA ASN A 235 -17.99 -4.17 4.45
C ASN A 235 -17.94 -5.66 4.08
N ALA A 236 -16.76 -6.22 3.79
CA ALA A 236 -16.59 -7.61 3.41
C ALA A 236 -16.48 -8.57 4.61
N SER A 237 -16.34 -8.06 5.83
CA SER A 237 -16.13 -8.89 7.02
C SER A 237 -17.03 -8.47 8.19
N SER A 238 -17.14 -9.32 9.20
CA SER A 238 -17.84 -8.99 10.45
C SER A 238 -16.97 -8.20 11.45
N ARG A 239 -15.77 -7.76 11.06
CA ARG A 239 -14.84 -7.04 11.92
C ARG A 239 -15.10 -5.54 11.85
N GLU A 240 -14.91 -4.84 12.97
CA GLU A 240 -15.01 -3.38 13.02
C GLU A 240 -13.70 -2.73 12.65
N PHE A 241 -13.73 -1.89 11.62
CA PHE A 241 -12.60 -1.09 11.11
C PHE A 241 -12.85 0.41 11.30
N ARG A 242 -14.02 0.81 11.77
CA ARG A 242 -14.31 2.21 12.09
C ARG A 242 -13.81 2.55 13.48
N VAL A 243 -13.60 3.80 13.72
CA VAL A 243 -13.17 4.36 15.00
C VAL A 243 -14.13 5.45 15.46
N PRO A 244 -14.30 5.66 16.78
CA PRO A 244 -15.12 6.74 17.28
C PRO A 244 -14.45 8.11 17.01
N ILE A 245 -15.25 9.10 16.59
CA ILE A 245 -14.82 10.48 16.51
C ILE A 245 -14.90 11.09 17.93
N PRO A 246 -13.78 11.58 18.50
CA PRO A 246 -13.79 12.20 19.80
C PRO A 246 -14.70 13.45 19.87
N GLY A 247 -15.42 13.62 20.96
CA GLY A 247 -16.30 14.78 21.17
C GLY A 247 -17.67 14.70 20.49
N THR A 248 -17.98 13.57 19.83
CA THR A 248 -19.29 13.35 19.19
C THR A 248 -20.23 12.47 20.02
N GLU A 249 -19.87 12.20 21.28
CA GLU A 249 -20.64 11.34 22.19
C GLU A 249 -22.05 11.89 22.42
N LYS A 250 -23.05 11.12 22.00
CA LYS A 250 -24.48 11.42 22.21
C LYS A 250 -25.13 10.32 23.03
N GLU A 251 -26.00 10.68 23.93
CA GLU A 251 -26.86 9.71 24.60
C GLU A 251 -27.93 9.22 23.64
N MET A 252 -27.98 7.94 23.44
CA MET A 252 -28.95 7.29 22.57
C MET A 252 -29.71 6.22 23.34
N ASN A 253 -31.02 6.24 23.26
CA ASN A 253 -31.84 5.16 23.79
C ASN A 253 -31.89 4.02 22.77
N LEU A 254 -31.22 2.94 23.08
CA LEU A 254 -31.11 1.76 22.22
C LEU A 254 -31.92 0.59 22.76
N TRP A 255 -32.60 -0.10 21.88
CA TRP A 255 -33.24 -1.35 22.21
C TRP A 255 -32.21 -2.46 22.34
N LYS A 256 -32.22 -3.17 23.45
CA LYS A 256 -31.33 -4.30 23.72
C LYS A 256 -32.18 -5.57 23.96
N PRO A 257 -31.72 -6.74 23.46
CA PRO A 257 -32.44 -7.99 23.70
C PRO A 257 -32.41 -8.36 25.16
N ASP A 258 -33.57 -8.82 25.70
CA ASP A 258 -33.66 -9.49 26.99
C ASP A 258 -33.31 -10.97 26.80
N ILE A 259 -32.01 -11.29 27.03
CA ILE A 259 -31.47 -12.65 26.84
C ILE A 259 -32.24 -13.67 27.66
N GLY A 260 -32.68 -13.30 28.86
CA GLY A 260 -33.46 -14.21 29.76
C GLY A 260 -34.84 -14.56 29.23
N LYS A 261 -35.54 -13.55 28.69
CA LYS A 261 -36.86 -13.78 28.06
C LYS A 261 -36.75 -14.51 26.74
N LEU A 262 -35.78 -14.13 25.91
CA LEU A 262 -35.50 -14.84 24.64
C LEU A 262 -35.16 -16.32 24.88
N GLY A 263 -34.31 -16.59 25.87
CA GLY A 263 -33.96 -17.98 26.22
C GLY A 263 -35.12 -18.83 26.70
N LYS A 264 -36.06 -18.25 27.47
CA LYS A 264 -37.27 -18.95 27.95
C LYS A 264 -38.24 -19.25 26.83
N GLU A 265 -38.48 -18.28 25.93
CA GLU A 265 -39.47 -18.39 24.86
C GLU A 265 -38.97 -19.22 23.69
N PHE A 266 -37.79 -18.87 23.15
CA PHE A 266 -37.27 -19.45 21.91
C PHE A 266 -36.31 -20.63 22.13
N LYS A 267 -35.97 -20.96 23.39
CA LYS A 267 -35.17 -22.15 23.76
C LYS A 267 -33.97 -22.40 22.82
N GLY A 268 -34.02 -23.45 22.00
CA GLY A 268 -32.94 -23.81 21.08
C GLY A 268 -32.64 -22.76 20.03
N ASP A 269 -33.61 -21.97 19.57
CA ASP A 269 -33.46 -20.94 18.56
C ASP A 269 -32.94 -19.61 19.12
N ALA A 270 -32.92 -19.43 20.45
CA ALA A 270 -32.49 -18.19 21.10
C ALA A 270 -31.05 -17.78 20.71
N LYS A 271 -30.14 -18.75 20.56
CA LYS A 271 -28.75 -18.50 20.14
C LYS A 271 -28.69 -17.97 18.72
N LEU A 272 -29.47 -18.53 17.81
CA LEU A 272 -29.54 -18.10 16.41
C LEU A 272 -30.14 -16.69 16.30
N ILE A 273 -31.17 -16.39 17.10
CA ILE A 273 -31.76 -15.05 17.20
C ILE A 273 -30.68 -14.05 17.66
N LEU A 274 -29.96 -14.37 18.75
CA LEU A 274 -28.88 -13.49 19.25
C LEU A 274 -27.75 -13.28 18.25
N GLU A 275 -27.45 -14.26 17.42
CA GLU A 275 -26.49 -14.11 16.33
C GLU A 275 -27.05 -13.22 15.21
N ALA A 276 -28.29 -13.42 14.81
CA ALA A 276 -28.94 -12.65 13.76
C ALA A 276 -29.05 -11.14 14.09
N ILE A 277 -29.28 -10.80 15.37
CA ILE A 277 -29.43 -9.41 15.80
C ILE A 277 -28.14 -8.68 16.07
N LYS A 278 -26.97 -9.35 16.06
CA LYS A 278 -25.68 -8.69 16.33
C LYS A 278 -25.38 -7.49 15.43
N ASN A 279 -25.83 -7.56 14.18
CA ASN A 279 -25.57 -6.56 13.14
C ASN A 279 -26.83 -5.81 12.70
N VAL A 280 -27.91 -5.92 13.46
CA VAL A 280 -29.19 -5.28 13.17
C VAL A 280 -29.50 -4.25 14.25
N GLU A 281 -29.88 -3.04 13.84
CA GLU A 281 -30.43 -2.05 14.75
C GLU A 281 -31.81 -2.54 15.23
N LEU A 282 -31.89 -2.96 16.51
CA LEU A 282 -33.13 -3.47 17.09
C LEU A 282 -34.15 -2.34 17.27
N LYS A 283 -35.38 -2.61 16.82
CA LYS A 283 -36.57 -1.80 17.07
C LYS A 283 -37.71 -2.73 17.44
N PRO A 284 -38.73 -2.25 18.17
CA PRO A 284 -39.92 -3.05 18.41
C PRO A 284 -40.50 -3.59 17.10
N ASN A 285 -40.89 -4.86 17.11
CA ASN A 285 -41.39 -5.58 15.95
C ASN A 285 -40.35 -5.86 14.84
N THR A 286 -39.05 -5.89 15.17
CA THR A 286 -38.04 -6.40 14.26
C THR A 286 -38.33 -7.83 13.85
N SER A 287 -38.49 -8.08 12.56
CA SER A 287 -38.73 -9.43 12.01
C SER A 287 -37.39 -10.06 11.59
N LEU A 288 -37.15 -11.30 11.98
CA LEU A 288 -35.99 -12.11 11.68
C LEU A 288 -36.42 -13.43 11.06
N ASN A 289 -35.76 -13.84 9.98
CA ASN A 289 -35.96 -15.19 9.45
C ASN A 289 -34.93 -16.16 10.04
N ILE A 290 -35.37 -17.08 10.86
CA ILE A 290 -34.52 -18.08 11.52
C ILE A 290 -34.98 -19.46 11.07
N ASN A 291 -34.13 -20.18 10.37
CA ASN A 291 -34.44 -21.54 9.87
C ASN A 291 -35.75 -21.62 9.04
N GLY A 292 -36.03 -20.55 8.25
CA GLY A 292 -37.24 -20.47 7.41
C GLY A 292 -38.52 -20.09 8.20
N LYS A 293 -38.40 -19.70 9.48
CA LYS A 293 -39.50 -19.17 10.27
C LYS A 293 -39.29 -17.68 10.52
N ASP A 294 -40.30 -16.89 10.29
CA ASP A 294 -40.30 -15.47 10.60
C ASP A 294 -40.63 -15.27 12.09
N ILE A 295 -39.67 -14.72 12.83
CA ILE A 295 -39.79 -14.41 14.25
C ILE A 295 -39.86 -12.90 14.40
N VAL A 296 -40.91 -12.39 15.01
CA VAL A 296 -41.08 -10.96 15.31
C VAL A 296 -40.73 -10.72 16.77
N LEU A 297 -39.72 -9.88 16.98
CA LEU A 297 -39.31 -9.49 18.33
C LEU A 297 -40.12 -8.27 18.78
N SER A 298 -41.12 -8.50 19.64
CA SER A 298 -41.90 -7.42 20.29
C SER A 298 -41.10 -6.72 21.39
N GLU A 299 -41.63 -5.63 21.92
CA GLU A 299 -41.08 -4.93 23.09
C GLU A 299 -40.87 -5.83 24.30
N ASP A 300 -41.67 -6.88 24.45
CA ASP A 300 -41.58 -7.83 25.57
C ASP A 300 -40.21 -8.53 25.65
N TYR A 301 -39.56 -8.71 24.51
CA TYR A 301 -38.22 -9.36 24.40
C TYR A 301 -37.06 -8.40 24.40
N MET A 302 -37.30 -7.10 24.67
CA MET A 302 -36.27 -6.06 24.66
C MET A 302 -36.46 -5.11 25.84
N SER A 303 -35.39 -4.33 26.08
CA SER A 303 -35.43 -3.20 27.02
C SER A 303 -34.67 -2.01 26.39
N GLN A 304 -35.17 -0.81 26.67
CA GLN A 304 -34.39 0.40 26.31
C GLN A 304 -33.26 0.59 27.31
N LYS A 305 -32.07 0.86 26.76
CA LYS A 305 -30.91 1.27 27.55
C LYS A 305 -30.33 2.55 26.93
N THR A 306 -30.09 3.52 27.77
CA THR A 306 -29.36 4.72 27.39
C THR A 306 -27.86 4.38 27.33
N GLU A 307 -27.27 4.51 26.16
CA GLU A 307 -25.84 4.34 25.94
C GLU A 307 -25.27 5.61 25.35
N ARG A 308 -24.06 5.97 25.77
CA ARG A 308 -23.27 7.01 25.08
C ARG A 308 -22.60 6.37 23.89
N ARG A 309 -22.87 6.87 22.68
CA ARG A 309 -22.21 6.43 21.46
C ARG A 309 -21.64 7.61 20.73
N SER A 310 -20.41 7.42 20.25
CA SER A 310 -19.76 8.34 19.34
C SER A 310 -20.15 8.06 17.90
N GLU A 311 -20.04 9.03 17.07
CA GLU A 311 -20.06 8.85 15.62
C GLU A 311 -18.86 8.01 15.19
N MET A 312 -19.09 7.03 14.30
CA MET A 312 -18.08 6.06 13.87
C MET A 312 -17.66 6.35 12.43
N VAL A 313 -16.36 6.47 12.19
CA VAL A 313 -15.78 6.77 10.87
C VAL A 313 -14.68 5.79 10.52
N TYR A 314 -14.51 5.49 9.22
CA TYR A 314 -13.32 4.82 8.72
C TYR A 314 -12.17 5.81 8.69
N PRO A 315 -11.00 5.49 9.27
CA PRO A 315 -9.80 6.31 9.15
C PRO A 315 -9.35 6.45 7.70
N ASN A 316 -8.73 7.58 7.39
CA ASN A 316 -7.97 7.76 6.17
C ASN A 316 -6.56 7.18 6.34
N VAL A 317 -5.94 6.90 5.21
CA VAL A 317 -4.60 6.31 5.13
C VAL A 317 -3.74 7.08 4.14
N VAL A 318 -2.49 7.36 4.54
CA VAL A 318 -1.40 7.72 3.62
C VAL A 318 -0.36 6.61 3.67
N GLU A 319 0.01 6.13 2.48
CA GLU A 319 0.94 5.03 2.27
C GLU A 319 2.22 5.51 1.58
N PRO A 320 3.39 5.47 2.23
CA PRO A 320 4.67 5.36 1.55
C PRO A 320 5.04 3.88 1.33
N SER A 321 5.35 3.52 0.08
CA SER A 321 5.75 2.19 -0.37
C SER A 321 7.15 2.24 -0.99
N PHE A 322 8.06 1.37 -0.56
CA PHE A 322 9.45 1.34 -0.97
C PHE A 322 9.77 0.01 -1.65
N GLY A 323 10.24 0.06 -2.90
CA GLY A 323 10.74 -1.10 -3.63
C GLY A 323 12.20 -1.37 -3.30
N LEU A 324 12.47 -2.20 -2.28
CA LEU A 324 13.83 -2.34 -1.72
C LEU A 324 14.83 -2.90 -2.72
N ASP A 325 14.44 -3.85 -3.56
CA ASP A 325 15.32 -4.42 -4.59
C ASP A 325 15.69 -3.37 -5.65
N ARG A 326 14.73 -2.49 -6.02
CA ARG A 326 14.98 -1.38 -6.95
C ARG A 326 15.88 -0.31 -6.33
N ILE A 327 15.64 0.05 -5.07
CA ILE A 327 16.48 0.99 -4.31
C ILE A 327 17.92 0.49 -4.27
N LEU A 328 18.13 -0.79 -3.92
CA LEU A 328 19.46 -1.39 -3.89
C LEU A 328 20.16 -1.35 -5.25
N TYR A 329 19.44 -1.71 -6.32
CA TYR A 329 19.98 -1.64 -7.69
C TYR A 329 20.41 -0.21 -8.05
N CYS A 330 19.51 0.77 -7.86
CA CYS A 330 19.78 2.16 -8.20
C CYS A 330 20.91 2.76 -7.34
N LEU A 331 20.99 2.37 -6.07
CA LEU A 331 22.07 2.77 -5.17
C LEU A 331 23.42 2.23 -5.66
N LEU A 332 23.52 0.95 -5.96
CA LEU A 332 24.74 0.34 -6.47
C LEU A 332 25.18 0.97 -7.81
N GLU A 333 24.24 1.17 -8.76
CA GLU A 333 24.53 1.84 -10.02
C GLU A 333 25.00 3.28 -9.81
N SER A 334 24.36 4.03 -8.91
CA SER A 334 24.72 5.42 -8.62
C SER A 334 26.05 5.56 -7.90
N SER A 335 26.49 4.51 -7.19
CA SER A 335 27.73 4.46 -6.42
C SER A 335 28.90 3.86 -7.19
N TRP A 336 28.66 3.36 -8.39
CA TRP A 336 29.69 2.78 -9.25
C TRP A 336 30.56 3.87 -9.86
N ASN A 337 31.86 3.71 -9.75
CA ASN A 337 32.87 4.64 -10.29
C ASN A 337 33.86 3.89 -11.15
N ILE A 338 34.33 4.54 -12.23
CA ILE A 338 35.37 4.05 -13.15
C ILE A 338 36.40 5.11 -13.34
N ASP A 339 37.70 4.77 -13.20
CA ASP A 339 38.83 5.61 -13.53
C ASP A 339 39.90 4.75 -14.22
N GLY A 340 39.96 4.82 -15.55
CA GLY A 340 40.79 3.96 -16.38
C GLY A 340 40.40 2.47 -16.23
N GLU A 341 41.31 1.65 -15.71
CA GLU A 341 41.08 0.21 -15.43
C GLU A 341 40.57 -0.04 -14.01
N ARG A 342 40.47 1.00 -13.19
CA ARG A 342 40.03 0.88 -11.81
C ARG A 342 38.53 1.10 -11.72
N GLU A 343 37.84 0.13 -11.08
CA GLU A 343 36.41 0.20 -10.77
C GLU A 343 36.19 0.05 -9.28
N TRP A 344 35.28 0.83 -8.70
CA TRP A 344 34.92 0.72 -7.28
C TRP A 344 33.50 1.23 -7.02
N ILE A 345 32.94 0.83 -5.88
CA ILE A 345 31.68 1.33 -5.35
C ILE A 345 31.97 2.28 -4.19
N SER A 346 31.37 3.50 -4.20
CA SER A 346 31.47 4.48 -3.13
C SER A 346 30.12 4.54 -2.38
N LEU A 347 30.06 3.91 -1.22
CA LEU A 347 28.89 3.98 -0.35
C LEU A 347 29.14 4.94 0.82
N PRO A 348 28.10 5.62 1.35
CA PRO A 348 28.18 6.29 2.64
C PRO A 348 28.56 5.32 3.74
N GLN A 349 29.23 5.80 4.79
CA GLN A 349 29.66 4.97 5.92
C GLN A 349 28.50 4.18 6.52
N ASP A 350 27.34 4.82 6.72
CA ASP A 350 26.14 4.20 7.32
C ASP A 350 25.51 3.09 6.47
N THR A 351 25.85 3.01 5.18
CA THR A 351 25.37 1.96 4.25
C THR A 351 26.46 1.00 3.82
N SER A 352 27.71 1.26 4.23
CA SER A 352 28.83 0.33 4.00
C SER A 352 28.62 -0.94 4.82
N PRO A 353 28.85 -2.13 4.21
CA PRO A 353 28.77 -3.39 4.96
C PRO A 353 29.94 -3.57 5.95
N TYR A 354 30.95 -2.72 5.90
CA TYR A 354 32.14 -2.76 6.74
C TYR A 354 32.50 -1.37 7.26
N ASP A 355 32.71 -1.24 8.55
CA ASP A 355 33.15 0.01 9.19
C ASP A 355 34.66 0.22 9.07
N LEU A 356 35.42 -0.89 9.09
CA LEU A 356 36.88 -0.89 9.08
C LEU A 356 37.41 -2.11 8.32
N LEU A 357 38.43 -1.90 7.52
CA LEU A 357 39.23 -2.93 6.89
C LEU A 357 40.67 -2.88 7.41
N VAL A 358 41.12 -3.96 8.05
CA VAL A 358 42.54 -4.13 8.42
C VAL A 358 43.21 -5.01 7.36
N ALA A 359 44.13 -4.44 6.60
CA ALA A 359 44.85 -5.14 5.56
C ALA A 359 46.37 -5.11 5.84
N PRO A 360 47.09 -6.26 5.67
CA PRO A 360 48.52 -6.26 5.80
C PRO A 360 49.17 -5.49 4.65
N LEU A 361 50.22 -4.73 4.96
CA LEU A 361 51.00 -4.04 3.92
C LEU A 361 51.64 -5.04 2.91
N MET A 362 52.01 -6.20 3.39
CA MET A 362 52.53 -7.31 2.60
C MET A 362 52.26 -8.65 3.33
N THR A 363 52.28 -9.77 2.61
CA THR A 363 52.06 -11.10 3.15
C THR A 363 53.32 -11.76 3.70
N LYS A 364 54.32 -10.97 4.16
CA LYS A 364 55.59 -11.43 4.70
C LYS A 364 55.78 -10.89 6.11
N ASP A 365 56.74 -11.45 6.81
CA ASP A 365 57.19 -11.01 8.15
C ASP A 365 56.09 -11.06 9.23
N GLY A 366 55.08 -11.94 9.05
CA GLY A 366 53.97 -12.12 10.00
C GLY A 366 52.93 -10.99 10.02
N LEU A 367 52.97 -10.06 9.07
CA LEU A 367 52.03 -8.93 8.99
C LEU A 367 50.61 -9.40 8.63
N ASP A 368 50.51 -10.46 7.81
CA ASP A 368 49.26 -11.12 7.47
C ASP A 368 48.60 -11.74 8.70
N THR A 369 49.37 -12.50 9.50
CA THR A 369 48.93 -13.10 10.75
C THR A 369 48.43 -12.01 11.71
N LYS A 370 49.20 -10.91 11.86
CA LYS A 370 48.84 -9.82 12.75
C LYS A 370 47.59 -9.06 12.29
N ALA A 371 47.37 -8.90 10.98
CA ALA A 371 46.14 -8.30 10.44
C ALA A 371 44.91 -9.17 10.71
N HIS A 372 45.06 -10.50 10.77
CA HIS A 372 43.99 -11.44 11.14
C HIS A 372 43.70 -11.48 12.63
N GLU A 373 44.67 -11.11 13.49
CA GLU A 373 44.51 -11.07 14.96
C GLU A 373 43.80 -9.81 15.45
N ILE A 374 43.75 -8.72 14.66
CA ILE A 374 43.09 -7.45 14.94
C ILE A 374 41.64 -7.50 14.50
#